data_9433fc95e2744d857ad4567e614c1cd2
#
_entry.id   9433fc95e2744d857ad4567e614c1cd2
#
_cell.length_a   1.000
_cell.length_b   1.000
_cell.length_c   1.000
_cell.angle_alpha   90.00
_cell.angle_beta   90.00
_cell.angle_gamma   90.00
#
_symmetry.space_group_name_H-M   'P 1'
#
loop_
_entity.id
_entity.type
_entity.pdbx_description
1 polymer ?
#
loop_
_entity_poly.entity_id
_entity_poly.type
_entity_poly.pdbx_seq_one_letter_code
_entity_poly.pdbx_strand_id
1 'polypeptide(L)'
;TSATISLPFSTVNAFYTKNGLPVEQDANYYKDGMYFPVKYSKDNSEFTEHYDFDYNYRYVIENETTAGMNFDREPRFYASVGFDRGVWYGNSYSDPAGDQSESQAAYRYPRNRFGEFSSVWNSTWYNVTGYWAKKLVALRSAFTGSDNVSFYSVPFRICVMQTCC
;
A
#
# COMPACT_ATOMS: atom_id res chain seq x y z
N THR A 1 -7.79 19.43 11.04
CA THR A 1 -7.93 18.17 11.83
C THR A 1 -7.62 17.03 10.87
N SER A 2 -6.39 16.57 10.82
CA SER A 2 -6.00 15.44 10.00
C SER A 2 -6.33 14.17 10.76
N ALA A 3 -7.44 13.52 10.39
CA ALA A 3 -7.76 12.21 10.91
C ALA A 3 -6.85 11.19 10.23
N THR A 4 -5.93 10.64 10.97
CA THR A 4 -5.06 9.56 10.50
C THR A 4 -5.81 8.24 10.63
N ILE A 5 -6.36 7.74 9.53
CA ILE A 5 -7.12 6.48 9.53
C ILE A 5 -6.17 5.33 9.28
N SER A 6 -5.79 4.64 10.35
CA SER A 6 -5.06 3.38 10.26
C SER A 6 -6.01 2.21 10.03
N LEU A 7 -5.64 1.27 9.18
CA LEU A 7 -6.35 0.01 9.04
C LEU A 7 -5.89 -0.97 10.13
N PRO A 8 -6.79 -1.64 10.84
CA PRO A 8 -6.41 -2.69 11.78
C PRO A 8 -5.85 -3.92 11.05
N PHE A 9 -4.96 -4.65 11.69
CA PHE A 9 -4.37 -5.88 11.14
C PHE A 9 -5.42 -6.94 10.78
N SER A 10 -6.51 -7.01 11.50
CA SER A 10 -7.63 -7.90 11.16
C SER A 10 -8.21 -7.62 9.78
N THR A 11 -8.32 -6.35 9.40
CA THR A 11 -8.75 -5.95 8.06
C THR A 11 -7.71 -6.31 7.00
N VAL A 12 -6.43 -6.09 7.29
CA VAL A 12 -5.32 -6.43 6.39
C VAL A 12 -5.26 -7.94 6.15
N ASN A 13 -5.43 -8.74 7.19
CA ASN A 13 -5.41 -10.20 7.11
C ASN A 13 -6.67 -10.82 6.47
N ALA A 14 -7.77 -10.08 6.39
CA ALA A 14 -8.97 -10.54 5.71
C ALA A 14 -8.84 -10.62 4.18
N PHE A 15 -7.83 -9.97 3.60
CA PHE A 15 -7.53 -10.09 2.18
C PHE A 15 -6.85 -11.43 1.87
N TYR A 16 -7.13 -11.97 0.69
CA TYR A 16 -6.61 -13.24 0.23
C TYR A 16 -5.20 -13.12 -0.36
N THR A 17 -4.58 -14.28 -0.56
CA THR A 17 -3.35 -14.41 -1.34
C THR A 17 -3.65 -14.26 -2.84
N LYS A 18 -2.63 -14.17 -3.68
CA LYS A 18 -2.77 -14.16 -5.14
C LYS A 18 -3.46 -15.42 -5.69
N ASN A 19 -3.45 -16.50 -4.92
CA ASN A 19 -4.10 -17.78 -5.26
C ASN A 19 -5.60 -17.78 -4.95
N GLY A 20 -6.15 -16.70 -4.39
CA GLY A 20 -7.57 -16.58 -4.04
C GLY A 20 -7.96 -17.34 -2.77
N LEU A 21 -7.01 -17.62 -1.90
CA LEU A 21 -7.22 -18.32 -0.63
C LEU A 21 -6.93 -17.39 0.56
N PRO A 22 -7.62 -17.58 1.69
CA PRO A 22 -7.19 -16.95 2.95
C PRO A 22 -5.73 -17.29 3.25
N VAL A 23 -4.97 -16.34 3.78
CA VAL A 23 -3.54 -16.53 4.09
C VAL A 23 -3.29 -17.81 4.90
N GLU A 24 -4.13 -18.08 5.90
CA GLU A 24 -3.99 -19.24 6.76
C GLU A 24 -4.19 -20.59 6.05
N GLN A 25 -4.98 -20.57 4.97
CA GLN A 25 -5.36 -21.78 4.22
C GLN A 25 -4.49 -22.01 2.99
N ASP A 26 -3.70 -21.03 2.58
CA ASP A 26 -2.83 -21.16 1.42
C ASP A 26 -1.51 -21.82 1.79
N ALA A 27 -1.35 -23.08 1.38
CA ALA A 27 -0.12 -23.84 1.62
C ALA A 27 1.08 -23.32 0.79
N ASN A 28 0.82 -22.60 -0.29
CA ASN A 28 1.87 -22.04 -1.17
C ASN A 28 2.29 -20.64 -0.76
N TYR A 29 1.62 -20.04 0.21
CA TYR A 29 1.97 -18.72 0.71
C TYR A 29 3.07 -18.83 1.78
N TYR A 30 4.15 -18.02 1.64
CA TYR A 30 5.26 -18.04 2.59
C TYR A 30 4.90 -17.32 3.89
N LYS A 31 4.38 -18.06 4.85
CA LYS A 31 3.89 -17.55 6.14
C LYS A 31 5.01 -17.17 7.09
N ASP A 32 6.10 -17.95 7.11
CA ASP A 32 7.19 -17.77 8.06
C ASP A 32 7.91 -16.43 7.90
N GLY A 33 7.94 -15.89 6.68
CA GLY A 33 8.53 -14.60 6.36
C GLY A 33 7.60 -13.40 6.45
N MET A 34 6.31 -13.59 6.70
CA MET A 34 5.32 -12.51 6.50
C MET A 34 5.52 -11.29 7.41
N TYR A 35 6.10 -11.45 8.58
CA TYR A 35 6.35 -10.35 9.53
C TYR A 35 7.77 -9.78 9.46
N PHE A 36 8.63 -10.34 8.62
CA PHE A 36 9.99 -9.86 8.46
C PHE A 36 10.13 -8.88 7.29
N PRO A 37 11.07 -7.93 7.39
CA PRO A 37 11.37 -7.04 6.28
C PRO A 37 12.12 -7.81 5.18
N VAL A 38 11.58 -7.74 3.96
CA VAL A 38 12.17 -8.38 2.79
C VAL A 38 12.40 -7.33 1.69
N LYS A 39 13.59 -7.31 1.10
CA LYS A 39 13.91 -6.43 -0.02
C LYS A 39 13.34 -7.00 -1.31
N TYR A 40 12.50 -6.23 -1.98
CA TYR A 40 11.96 -6.56 -3.29
C TYR A 40 13.03 -6.34 -4.38
N SER A 41 13.71 -7.38 -4.78
CA SER A 41 14.75 -7.33 -5.81
C SER A 41 14.96 -8.70 -6.43
N LYS A 42 15.27 -8.72 -7.74
CA LYS A 42 15.66 -9.94 -8.45
C LYS A 42 16.94 -10.58 -7.92
N ASP A 43 17.83 -9.74 -7.39
CA ASP A 43 19.14 -10.18 -6.89
C ASP A 43 19.05 -10.66 -5.42
N ASN A 44 17.89 -10.55 -4.80
CA ASN A 44 17.67 -11.02 -3.44
C ASN A 44 17.14 -12.46 -3.46
N SER A 45 17.99 -13.42 -3.10
CA SER A 45 17.62 -14.84 -3.05
C SER A 45 16.48 -15.11 -2.05
N GLU A 46 16.49 -14.46 -0.90
CA GLU A 46 15.41 -14.57 0.08
C GLU A 46 14.06 -14.20 -0.52
N PHE A 47 14.04 -13.16 -1.36
CA PHE A 47 12.81 -12.76 -2.05
C PHE A 47 12.43 -13.77 -3.14
N THR A 48 13.36 -14.12 -4.03
CA THR A 48 13.07 -14.93 -5.23
C THR A 48 12.75 -16.38 -4.93
N GLU A 49 13.18 -16.90 -3.77
CA GLU A 49 12.84 -18.25 -3.31
C GLU A 49 11.39 -18.35 -2.81
N HIS A 50 10.81 -17.26 -2.33
CA HIS A 50 9.55 -17.30 -1.59
C HIS A 50 8.41 -16.49 -2.21
N TYR A 51 8.74 -15.48 -3.04
CA TYR A 51 7.77 -14.55 -3.60
C TYR A 51 7.91 -14.42 -5.12
N ASP A 52 6.81 -14.07 -5.76
CA ASP A 52 6.74 -13.90 -7.20
C ASP A 52 7.16 -12.47 -7.61
N PHE A 53 8.34 -12.33 -8.23
CA PHE A 53 8.85 -11.05 -8.63
C PHE A 53 7.95 -10.37 -9.67
N ASP A 54 7.54 -11.10 -10.71
CA ASP A 54 6.78 -10.53 -11.82
C ASP A 54 5.35 -10.17 -11.41
N TYR A 55 4.78 -10.88 -10.45
CA TYR A 55 3.47 -10.54 -9.88
C TYR A 55 3.52 -9.25 -9.07
N ASN A 56 4.52 -9.08 -8.22
CA ASN A 56 4.64 -7.94 -7.31
C ASN A 56 5.14 -6.66 -7.98
N TYR A 57 5.65 -6.72 -9.21
CA TYR A 57 6.20 -5.59 -9.96
C TYR A 57 5.30 -4.35 -10.02
N ARG A 58 3.99 -4.53 -10.08
CA ARG A 58 3.00 -3.43 -10.15
C ARG A 58 2.64 -2.82 -8.80
N TYR A 59 3.02 -3.47 -7.72
CA TYR A 59 2.47 -3.18 -6.40
C TYR A 59 3.50 -2.70 -5.38
N VAL A 60 4.76 -3.02 -5.59
CA VAL A 60 5.85 -2.67 -4.67
C VAL A 60 6.98 -2.00 -5.44
N ILE A 61 7.63 -1.03 -4.82
CA ILE A 61 8.75 -0.31 -5.44
C ILE A 61 9.99 -1.21 -5.44
N GLU A 62 10.58 -1.41 -6.61
CA GLU A 62 11.79 -2.22 -6.78
C GLU A 62 12.97 -1.65 -5.99
N ASN A 63 13.78 -2.54 -5.46
CA ASN A 63 14.92 -2.28 -4.57
C ASN A 63 14.57 -1.70 -3.19
N GLU A 64 13.31 -1.53 -2.88
CA GLU A 64 12.83 -1.16 -1.56
C GLU A 64 12.54 -2.38 -0.68
N THR A 65 12.50 -2.16 0.63
CA THR A 65 12.23 -3.21 1.61
C THR A 65 10.88 -2.96 2.27
N THR A 66 10.04 -3.98 2.33
CA THR A 66 8.75 -3.94 3.04
C THR A 66 8.50 -5.26 3.78
N ALA A 67 7.41 -5.36 4.55
CA ALA A 67 7.07 -6.59 5.24
C ALA A 67 6.65 -7.68 4.25
N GLY A 68 7.07 -8.93 4.49
CA GLY A 68 6.74 -10.07 3.65
C GLY A 68 5.24 -10.27 3.41
N MET A 69 4.40 -9.92 4.39
CA MET A 69 2.95 -10.00 4.28
C MET A 69 2.34 -9.07 3.21
N ASN A 70 3.11 -8.15 2.65
CA ASN A 70 2.68 -7.26 1.59
C ASN A 70 2.86 -7.86 0.19
N PHE A 71 3.56 -8.98 0.08
CA PHE A 71 3.79 -9.67 -1.19
C PHE A 71 2.74 -10.74 -1.46
N ASP A 72 2.55 -11.04 -2.73
CA ASP A 72 1.71 -12.15 -3.22
C ASP A 72 0.26 -12.13 -2.70
N ARG A 73 -0.28 -10.92 -2.51
CA ARG A 73 -1.67 -10.72 -2.10
C ARG A 73 -2.59 -10.56 -3.32
N GLU A 74 -3.88 -10.78 -3.14
CA GLU A 74 -4.86 -10.55 -4.20
C GLU A 74 -4.88 -9.08 -4.70
N PRO A 75 -5.29 -8.81 -5.95
CA PRO A 75 -5.33 -7.43 -6.49
C PRO A 75 -6.18 -6.45 -5.68
N ARG A 76 -7.24 -6.94 -5.00
CA ARG A 76 -8.08 -6.11 -4.13
C ARG A 76 -7.32 -5.56 -2.93
N PHE A 77 -6.35 -6.31 -2.40
CA PHE A 77 -5.47 -5.81 -1.35
C PHE A 77 -4.73 -4.56 -1.82
N TYR A 78 -4.03 -4.64 -2.93
CA TYR A 78 -3.25 -3.53 -3.47
C TYR A 78 -4.11 -2.33 -3.91
N ALA A 79 -5.34 -2.58 -4.32
CA ALA A 79 -6.29 -1.51 -4.66
C ALA A 79 -6.88 -0.80 -3.43
N SER A 80 -6.94 -1.47 -2.28
CA SER A 80 -7.67 -0.98 -1.10
C SER A 80 -6.78 -0.57 0.05
N VAL A 81 -5.57 -1.11 0.12
CA VAL A 81 -4.63 -0.95 1.25
C VAL A 81 -3.36 -0.24 0.78
N GLY A 82 -3.03 0.86 1.44
CA GLY A 82 -1.72 1.48 1.35
C GLY A 82 -0.80 0.91 2.43
N PHE A 83 0.42 0.56 2.07
CA PHE A 83 1.41 -0.04 2.97
C PHE A 83 2.81 0.50 2.66
N ASP A 84 3.74 0.22 3.55
CA ASP A 84 5.13 0.68 3.42
C ASP A 84 5.76 0.24 2.10
N ARG A 85 6.27 1.20 1.32
CA ARG A 85 6.87 0.99 -0.03
C ARG A 85 5.93 0.40 -1.09
N GLY A 86 4.63 0.33 -0.81
CA GLY A 86 3.63 -0.03 -1.80
C GLY A 86 3.36 1.11 -2.78
N VAL A 87 3.15 0.80 -4.06
CA VAL A 87 2.83 1.80 -5.08
C VAL A 87 1.51 2.48 -4.74
N TRP A 88 1.54 3.80 -4.67
CA TRP A 88 0.37 4.63 -4.44
C TRP A 88 0.25 5.65 -5.56
N TYR A 89 -0.76 5.46 -6.40
CA TYR A 89 -1.10 6.42 -7.43
C TYR A 89 -1.90 7.57 -6.83
N GLY A 90 -1.49 8.77 -7.14
CA GLY A 90 -2.15 9.99 -6.71
C GLY A 90 -1.30 11.19 -7.09
N ASN A 91 -1.79 12.39 -6.79
CA ASN A 91 -1.07 13.63 -6.99
C ASN A 91 -0.66 13.89 -8.46
N SER A 92 -1.52 13.49 -9.41
CA SER A 92 -1.28 13.66 -10.85
C SER A 92 -0.17 12.77 -11.46
N TYR A 93 0.40 11.84 -10.72
CA TYR A 93 1.39 10.91 -11.24
C TYR A 93 0.72 9.65 -11.74
N SER A 94 0.75 9.46 -13.05
CA SER A 94 0.33 8.22 -13.71
C SER A 94 1.48 7.24 -13.90
N ASP A 95 2.72 7.72 -13.77
CA ASP A 95 3.92 6.92 -14.00
C ASP A 95 4.73 6.76 -12.70
N PRO A 96 4.82 5.54 -12.13
CA PRO A 96 5.65 5.27 -10.97
C PRO A 96 7.16 5.43 -11.26
N ALA A 97 7.58 5.36 -12.55
CA ALA A 97 8.97 5.53 -12.98
C ALA A 97 9.36 6.99 -13.31
N GLY A 98 8.37 7.93 -13.36
CA GLY A 98 8.65 9.33 -13.63
C GLY A 98 9.56 9.98 -12.59
N ASP A 99 9.79 11.29 -12.68
CA ASP A 99 10.77 12.05 -11.89
C ASP A 99 10.85 11.64 -10.41
N GLN A 100 12.04 11.18 -10.01
CA GLN A 100 12.36 10.56 -8.72
C GLN A 100 12.90 11.58 -7.70
N SER A 101 12.59 12.88 -7.82
CA SER A 101 13.00 13.82 -6.77
C SER A 101 12.51 13.35 -5.40
N GLU A 102 13.32 13.46 -4.36
CA GLU A 102 12.99 12.95 -3.01
C GLU A 102 11.65 13.50 -2.51
N SER A 103 11.33 14.75 -2.81
CA SER A 103 10.07 15.38 -2.44
C SER A 103 8.87 14.72 -3.13
N GLN A 104 9.05 14.27 -4.37
CA GLN A 104 7.99 13.59 -5.12
C GLN A 104 7.89 12.11 -4.79
N ALA A 105 9.01 11.44 -4.54
CA ALA A 105 9.03 10.06 -4.07
C ALA A 105 8.23 9.88 -2.77
N ALA A 106 8.23 10.88 -1.87
CA ALA A 106 7.44 10.85 -0.64
C ALA A 106 5.92 10.74 -0.90
N TYR A 107 5.44 11.16 -2.05
CA TYR A 107 4.01 11.11 -2.44
C TYR A 107 3.65 9.91 -3.32
N ARG A 108 4.62 9.09 -3.74
CA ARG A 108 4.39 7.93 -4.61
C ARG A 108 4.19 6.65 -3.87
N TYR A 109 4.72 6.55 -2.68
CA TYR A 109 4.58 5.40 -1.81
C TYR A 109 4.66 5.83 -0.35
N PRO A 110 3.88 5.21 0.54
CA PRO A 110 3.97 5.47 1.96
C PRO A 110 5.34 5.07 2.51
N ARG A 111 5.90 5.91 3.37
CA ARG A 111 7.08 5.62 4.17
C ARG A 111 6.62 5.46 5.61
N ASN A 112 6.35 4.22 6.00
CA ASN A 112 5.66 3.92 7.24
C ASN A 112 6.59 3.41 8.37
N ARG A 113 7.88 3.47 8.19
CA ARG A 113 8.83 3.12 9.26
C ARG A 113 8.85 4.20 10.33
N PHE A 114 9.21 3.81 11.55
CA PHE A 114 9.35 4.75 12.65
C PHE A 114 10.27 5.93 12.25
N GLY A 115 9.79 7.14 12.50
CA GLY A 115 10.51 8.37 12.15
C GLY A 115 10.33 8.82 10.68
N GLU A 116 9.63 8.07 9.87
CA GLU A 116 9.33 8.45 8.48
C GLU A 116 8.00 9.20 8.34
N PHE A 117 7.82 9.85 7.19
CA PHE A 117 6.75 10.82 6.93
C PHE A 117 5.33 10.29 7.12
N SER A 118 5.09 9.01 6.80
CA SER A 118 3.76 8.41 6.84
C SER A 118 3.54 7.55 8.09
N SER A 119 4.47 7.59 9.04
CA SER A 119 4.44 6.80 10.27
C SER A 119 4.28 7.69 11.51
N VAL A 120 4.86 7.28 12.61
CA VAL A 120 4.87 8.03 13.86
C VAL A 120 5.85 9.20 13.75
N TRP A 121 5.33 10.39 13.48
CA TRP A 121 6.13 11.62 13.44
C TRP A 121 6.16 12.32 14.81
N ASN A 122 5.06 12.30 15.52
CA ASN A 122 4.94 12.82 16.88
C ASN A 122 3.77 12.15 17.61
N SER A 123 3.55 12.52 18.88
CA SER A 123 2.51 11.93 19.73
C SER A 123 1.06 12.17 19.25
N THR A 124 0.86 13.05 18.29
CA THR A 124 -0.49 13.47 17.83
C THR A 124 -0.79 12.98 16.41
N TRP A 125 0.23 12.76 15.59
CA TRP A 125 0.12 12.46 14.16
C TRP A 125 0.85 11.16 13.85
N TYR A 126 0.13 10.05 13.87
CA TYR A 126 0.74 8.75 13.62
C TYR A 126 -0.24 7.72 13.06
N ASN A 127 0.29 6.84 12.25
CA ASN A 127 -0.35 5.61 11.82
C ASN A 127 0.18 4.45 12.66
N VAL A 128 -0.66 3.90 13.51
CA VAL A 128 -0.27 2.87 14.49
C VAL A 128 0.12 1.55 13.83
N THR A 129 -0.56 1.19 12.74
CA THR A 129 -0.40 -0.12 12.09
C THR A 129 0.53 -0.09 10.87
N GLY A 130 0.84 1.08 10.35
CA GLY A 130 1.56 1.24 9.08
C GLY A 130 0.70 0.97 7.83
N TYR A 131 -0.62 0.76 7.99
CA TYR A 131 -1.54 0.49 6.89
C TYR A 131 -2.60 1.58 6.76
N TRP A 132 -2.86 1.99 5.52
CA TRP A 132 -3.77 3.08 5.17
C TRP A 132 -4.94 2.60 4.33
N ALA A 133 -6.08 3.25 4.48
CA ALA A 133 -7.23 3.04 3.61
C ALA A 133 -7.02 3.76 2.26
N LYS A 134 -6.47 3.07 1.28
CA LYS A 134 -6.15 3.60 -0.05
C LYS A 134 -7.41 3.87 -0.88
N LYS A 135 -8.42 3.04 -0.76
CA LYS A 135 -9.67 3.12 -1.54
C LYS A 135 -10.47 4.41 -1.30
N LEU A 136 -10.23 5.09 -0.19
CA LEU A 136 -10.94 6.33 0.17
C LEU A 136 -10.26 7.59 -0.39
N VAL A 137 -9.12 7.45 -1.07
CA VAL A 137 -8.37 8.56 -1.64
C VAL A 137 -8.66 8.65 -3.14
N ALA A 138 -9.14 9.81 -3.58
CA ALA A 138 -9.31 10.05 -5.02
C ALA A 138 -7.95 10.11 -5.72
N LEU A 139 -7.82 9.41 -6.86
CA LEU A 139 -6.61 9.42 -7.69
C LEU A 139 -6.21 10.84 -8.15
N ARG A 140 -7.16 11.75 -8.21
CA ARG A 140 -6.96 13.15 -8.60
C ARG A 140 -6.63 14.08 -7.44
N SER A 141 -6.53 13.58 -6.21
CA SER A 141 -6.11 14.39 -5.07
C SER A 141 -4.69 14.86 -5.31
N ALA A 142 -4.51 16.17 -5.43
CA ALA A 142 -3.21 16.77 -5.71
C ALA A 142 -2.74 17.59 -4.51
N PHE A 143 -1.45 17.56 -4.25
CA PHE A 143 -0.80 18.45 -3.31
C PHE A 143 -0.34 19.71 -4.06
N THR A 144 -0.92 20.83 -3.74
CA THR A 144 -0.58 22.13 -4.38
C THR A 144 0.14 23.03 -3.37
N GLY A 145 1.45 22.86 -3.25
CA GLY A 145 2.30 23.71 -2.38
C GLY A 145 2.35 23.25 -0.92
N SER A 146 3.13 23.96 -0.11
CA SER A 146 3.55 23.53 1.23
C SER A 146 2.44 23.31 2.25
N ASP A 147 1.26 23.88 2.08
CA ASP A 147 0.18 23.83 3.09
C ASP A 147 -1.22 23.59 2.54
N ASN A 148 -1.41 23.46 1.24
CA ASN A 148 -2.73 23.27 0.65
C ASN A 148 -2.87 21.90 -0.01
N VAL A 149 -3.62 21.03 0.62
CA VAL A 149 -4.05 19.75 0.04
C VAL A 149 -5.41 19.97 -0.61
N SER A 150 -5.47 19.90 -1.92
CA SER A 150 -6.73 19.88 -2.64
C SER A 150 -7.32 18.47 -2.58
N PHE A 151 -8.24 18.26 -1.67
CA PHE A 151 -8.99 17.01 -1.62
C PHE A 151 -10.12 17.05 -2.66
N TYR A 152 -10.04 16.19 -3.66
CA TYR A 152 -11.21 15.88 -4.45
C TYR A 152 -12.04 14.85 -3.68
N SER A 153 -13.23 15.25 -3.24
CA SER A 153 -14.17 14.29 -2.69
C SER A 153 -14.52 13.27 -3.78
N VAL A 154 -14.27 12.00 -3.50
CA VAL A 154 -14.89 10.92 -4.27
C VAL A 154 -16.38 11.01 -3.94
N PRO A 155 -17.27 11.30 -4.89
CA PRO A 155 -18.69 11.15 -4.61
C PRO A 155 -18.89 9.68 -4.24
N PHE A 156 -19.31 9.44 -2.99
CA PHE A 156 -19.75 8.13 -2.54
C PHE A 156 -20.99 7.76 -3.38
N ARG A 157 -20.78 7.14 -4.51
CA ARG A 157 -21.81 6.32 -5.12
C ARG A 157 -21.80 5.03 -4.33
N ILE A 158 -22.65 4.96 -3.31
CA ILE A 158 -23.13 3.68 -2.82
C ILE A 158 -23.76 3.03 -4.06
N CYS A 159 -23.03 2.09 -4.66
CA CYS A 159 -23.64 1.20 -5.62
C CYS A 159 -24.54 0.27 -4.80
N VAL A 160 -25.74 0.73 -4.50
CA VAL A 160 -26.82 -0.17 -4.13
C VAL A 160 -26.99 -1.04 -5.37
N MET A 161 -26.71 -2.34 -5.24
CA MET A 161 -27.09 -3.31 -6.25
C MET A 161 -28.61 -3.21 -6.44
N GLN A 162 -29.01 -2.34 -7.34
CA GLN A 162 -30.31 -2.50 -7.96
C GLN A 162 -30.09 -3.53 -9.05
N THR A 163 -30.69 -4.68 -8.84
CA THR A 163 -30.99 -5.70 -9.84
C THR A 163 -31.30 -5.04 -11.16
N CYS A 164 -30.33 -5.11 -12.10
CA CYS A 164 -30.64 -4.89 -13.50
C CYS A 164 -31.34 -6.14 -13.99
N CYS A 165 -32.68 -6.05 -14.18
CA CYS A 165 -33.39 -6.92 -15.10
C CYS A 165 -33.01 -6.57 -16.53
#